data_0c23636682a1ede0b9e6ad5a0c29d778
#
_entry.id   0c23636682a1ede0b9e6ad5a0c29d778
#
_cell.length_a   1.000
_cell.length_b   1.000
_cell.length_c   1.000
_cell.angle_alpha   90.00
_cell.angle_beta   90.00
_cell.angle_gamma   90.00
#
_symmetry.space_group_name_H-M   'P 1'
#
loop_
_entity.id
_entity.type
_entity.pdbx_description
1 polymer ?
#
loop_
_entity_poly.entity_id
_entity_poly.type
_entity_poly.pdbx_seq_one_letter_code
_entity_poly.pdbx_strand_id
1 'polypeptide(L)'
;MIKNCCFFGHESLPVTWVIELKVMHEIEDLIQKGVADFYAGDLVGWDIICAKAVIRLRKVYPHIKLHLFLPRYNRFKVNGWDSNQKNDYNEILSDKEGVEIQYWSGSTTKLNKKLVELSDYCICYYDKNITASRTSQAIFMAQEKGLKIINLWVMYRNYSV
;
A
#
# COMPACT_ATOMS: atom_id res chain seq x y z
N MET A 1 17.24 -10.41 -10.35
CA MET A 1 15.92 -10.90 -9.85
C MET A 1 15.06 -9.70 -9.49
N ILE A 2 13.84 -9.64 -10.04
CA ILE A 2 12.88 -8.56 -9.73
C ILE A 2 12.40 -8.77 -8.30
N LYS A 3 12.42 -7.69 -7.51
CA LYS A 3 11.95 -7.67 -6.12
C LYS A 3 10.61 -6.97 -6.04
N ASN A 4 9.80 -7.37 -5.09
CA ASN A 4 8.43 -6.92 -4.94
C ASN A 4 8.20 -6.34 -3.54
N CYS A 5 7.27 -5.38 -3.45
CA CYS A 5 6.90 -4.75 -2.19
C CYS A 5 5.38 -4.73 -2.04
N CYS A 6 4.87 -5.04 -0.85
CA CYS A 6 3.47 -4.85 -0.49
C CYS A 6 3.30 -3.77 0.58
N PHE A 7 2.05 -3.35 0.79
CA PHE A 7 1.68 -2.30 1.72
C PHE A 7 0.61 -2.80 2.71
N PHE A 8 0.80 -2.50 3.99
CA PHE A 8 -0.21 -2.75 5.02
C PHE A 8 -0.25 -1.58 6.00
N GLY A 9 -1.45 -1.13 6.36
CA GLY A 9 -1.58 -0.03 7.31
C GLY A 9 -2.99 0.06 7.89
N HIS A 10 -3.08 0.71 9.06
CA HIS A 10 -4.35 1.00 9.68
C HIS A 10 -5.11 2.07 8.89
N GLU A 11 -6.42 1.88 8.71
CA GLU A 11 -7.27 2.80 7.95
C GLU A 11 -7.49 4.13 8.69
N SER A 12 -7.53 4.08 10.00
CA SER A 12 -7.93 5.21 10.85
C SER A 12 -6.78 6.00 11.48
N LEU A 13 -5.53 5.62 11.25
CA LEU A 13 -4.40 6.37 11.77
C LEU A 13 -4.21 7.69 10.99
N PRO A 14 -3.97 8.80 11.68
CA PRO A 14 -3.74 10.07 11.01
C PRO A 14 -2.44 10.01 10.19
N VAL A 15 -2.52 10.47 8.94
CA VAL A 15 -1.36 10.56 8.05
C VAL A 15 -1.21 12.01 7.63
N THR A 16 -0.07 12.60 7.97
CA THR A 16 0.26 13.97 7.60
C THR A 16 0.99 14.00 6.26
N TRP A 17 1.11 15.19 5.66
CA TRP A 17 1.90 15.38 4.45
C TRP A 17 3.38 14.95 4.63
N VAL A 18 3.90 15.03 5.86
CA VAL A 18 5.26 14.54 6.18
C VAL A 18 5.35 13.04 5.97
N ILE A 19 4.32 12.29 6.41
CA ILE A 19 4.28 10.84 6.22
C ILE A 19 4.15 10.49 4.74
N GLU A 20 3.34 11.23 3.98
CA GLU A 20 3.22 11.03 2.52
C GLU A 20 4.58 11.20 1.81
N LEU A 21 5.34 12.23 2.16
CA LEU A 21 6.69 12.43 1.63
C LEU A 21 7.63 11.29 2.02
N LYS A 22 7.52 10.78 3.25
CA LYS A 22 8.35 9.68 3.71
C LYS A 22 7.99 8.36 3.01
N VAL A 23 6.72 8.14 2.72
CA VAL A 23 6.29 7.01 1.88
C VAL A 23 6.97 7.07 0.50
N MET A 24 6.95 8.23 -0.15
CA MET A 24 7.60 8.42 -1.44
C MET A 24 9.11 8.15 -1.35
N HIS A 25 9.76 8.65 -0.30
CA HIS A 25 11.19 8.43 -0.07
C HIS A 25 11.52 6.94 0.10
N GLU A 26 10.75 6.22 0.91
CA GLU A 26 10.97 4.80 1.15
C GLU A 26 10.72 3.96 -0.12
N ILE A 27 9.69 4.30 -0.88
CA ILE A 27 9.43 3.63 -2.17
C ILE A 27 10.59 3.86 -3.14
N GLU A 28 11.06 5.11 -3.25
CA GLU A 28 12.18 5.44 -4.12
C GLU A 28 13.45 4.70 -3.71
N ASP A 29 13.75 4.60 -2.42
CA ASP A 29 14.87 3.82 -1.90
C ASP A 29 14.77 2.34 -2.30
N LEU A 30 13.56 1.76 -2.25
CA LEU A 30 13.34 0.39 -2.70
C LEU A 30 13.51 0.24 -4.22
N ILE A 31 13.10 1.24 -5.00
CA ILE A 31 13.33 1.24 -6.45
C ILE A 31 14.83 1.19 -6.74
N GLN A 32 15.63 1.96 -6.02
CA GLN A 32 17.10 1.93 -6.14
C GLN A 32 17.70 0.56 -5.76
N LYS A 33 17.01 -0.18 -4.90
CA LYS A 33 17.40 -1.55 -4.51
C LYS A 33 16.86 -2.64 -5.43
N GLY A 34 16.21 -2.26 -6.53
CA GLY A 34 15.71 -3.17 -7.55
C GLY A 34 14.27 -3.62 -7.40
N VAL A 35 13.47 -2.97 -6.54
CA VAL A 35 12.04 -3.23 -6.46
C VAL A 35 11.36 -2.59 -7.67
N ALA A 36 10.59 -3.37 -8.42
CA ALA A 36 9.90 -2.92 -9.62
C ALA A 36 8.39 -3.12 -9.54
N ASP A 37 7.92 -4.06 -8.74
CA ASP A 37 6.50 -4.37 -8.60
C ASP A 37 6.01 -4.07 -7.19
N PHE A 38 4.95 -3.29 -7.11
CA PHE A 38 4.32 -2.85 -5.86
C PHE A 38 2.89 -3.36 -5.81
N TYR A 39 2.52 -4.00 -4.71
CA TYR A 39 1.23 -4.65 -4.54
C TYR A 39 0.41 -3.97 -3.47
N ALA A 40 -0.75 -3.46 -3.83
CA ALA A 40 -1.71 -2.88 -2.90
C ALA A 40 -3.03 -3.65 -2.99
N GLY A 41 -3.73 -3.72 -1.86
CA GLY A 41 -5.04 -4.33 -1.80
C GLY A 41 -6.13 -3.32 -2.09
N ASP A 42 -7.12 -3.40 -1.28
CA ASP A 42 -8.31 -2.59 -1.27
C ASP A 42 -7.95 -1.11 -1.02
N LEU A 43 -8.09 -0.25 -2.00
CA LEU A 43 -7.66 1.15 -1.95
C LEU A 43 -8.40 1.97 -0.88
N VAL A 44 -8.09 1.72 0.37
CA VAL A 44 -8.65 2.41 1.54
C VAL A 44 -7.49 2.87 2.44
N GLY A 45 -7.58 4.08 2.95
CA GLY A 45 -6.62 4.59 3.92
C GLY A 45 -5.17 4.54 3.44
N TRP A 46 -4.36 3.74 4.10
CA TRP A 46 -2.93 3.61 3.81
C TRP A 46 -2.63 3.17 2.37
N ASP A 47 -3.43 2.26 1.83
CA ASP A 47 -3.24 1.74 0.48
C ASP A 47 -3.36 2.83 -0.59
N ILE A 48 -4.28 3.79 -0.43
CA ILE A 48 -4.41 4.94 -1.34
C ILE A 48 -3.14 5.79 -1.33
N ILE A 49 -2.61 6.08 -0.14
CA ILE A 49 -1.41 6.90 0.02
C ILE A 49 -0.22 6.25 -0.68
N CYS A 50 -0.03 4.96 -0.45
CA CYS A 50 1.06 4.20 -1.06
C CYS A 50 0.88 4.08 -2.58
N ALA A 51 -0.33 3.79 -3.04
CA ALA A 51 -0.64 3.68 -4.46
C ALA A 51 -0.38 5.00 -5.21
N LYS A 52 -0.82 6.13 -4.65
CA LYS A 52 -0.53 7.46 -5.21
C LYS A 52 0.97 7.72 -5.32
N ALA A 53 1.72 7.36 -4.27
CA ALA A 53 3.17 7.54 -4.27
C ALA A 53 3.82 6.75 -5.40
N VAL A 54 3.43 5.49 -5.62
CA VAL A 54 3.92 4.68 -6.73
C VAL A 54 3.62 5.34 -8.07
N ILE A 55 2.38 5.77 -8.29
CA ILE A 55 1.96 6.39 -9.56
C ILE A 55 2.74 7.68 -9.83
N ARG A 56 2.96 8.50 -8.81
CA ARG A 56 3.75 9.73 -8.94
C ARG A 56 5.22 9.43 -9.27
N LEU A 57 5.79 8.42 -8.64
CA LEU A 57 7.17 8.01 -8.89
C LEU A 57 7.35 7.38 -10.28
N ARG A 58 6.30 6.84 -10.88
CA ARG A 58 6.36 6.34 -12.26
C ARG A 58 6.71 7.41 -13.28
N LYS A 59 6.48 8.68 -12.97
CA LYS A 59 6.89 9.80 -13.84
C LYS A 59 8.41 9.89 -13.98
N VAL A 60 9.14 9.44 -12.97
CA VAL A 60 10.61 9.40 -12.95
C VAL A 60 11.13 8.00 -13.24
N TYR A 61 10.43 6.98 -12.79
CA TYR A 61 10.79 5.56 -12.91
C TYR A 61 9.70 4.78 -13.66
N PRO A 62 9.56 4.97 -14.99
CA PRO A 62 8.43 4.40 -15.75
C PRO A 62 8.40 2.88 -15.81
N HIS A 63 9.47 2.21 -15.42
CA HIS A 63 9.57 0.75 -15.41
C HIS A 63 8.87 0.08 -14.23
N ILE A 64 8.54 0.82 -13.16
CA ILE A 64 7.84 0.24 -12.01
C ILE A 64 6.35 0.06 -12.30
N LYS A 65 5.71 -0.88 -11.61
CA LYS A 65 4.30 -1.19 -11.77
C LYS A 65 3.58 -1.27 -10.43
N LEU A 66 2.33 -0.86 -10.46
CA LEU A 66 1.39 -0.99 -9.34
C LEU A 66 0.37 -2.07 -9.66
N HIS A 67 0.28 -3.08 -8.81
CA HIS A 67 -0.69 -4.15 -8.91
C HIS A 67 -1.77 -3.95 -7.83
N LEU A 68 -3.03 -3.85 -8.26
CA LEU A 68 -4.17 -3.62 -7.38
C LEU A 68 -5.08 -4.85 -7.35
N PHE A 69 -5.49 -5.24 -6.15
CA PHE A 69 -6.49 -6.28 -5.94
C PHE A 69 -7.76 -5.62 -5.43
N LEU A 70 -8.70 -5.35 -6.32
CA LEU A 70 -9.89 -4.57 -6.03
C LEU A 70 -11.13 -5.46 -5.91
N PRO A 71 -12.11 -5.10 -5.05
CA PRO A 71 -13.40 -5.75 -5.04
C PRO A 71 -14.16 -5.43 -6.32
N ARG A 72 -15.06 -6.34 -6.74
CA ARG A 72 -15.86 -6.18 -7.96
C ARG A 72 -16.98 -5.17 -7.83
N TYR A 73 -17.37 -4.80 -6.61
CA TYR A 73 -18.46 -3.84 -6.39
C TYR A 73 -17.99 -2.39 -6.53
N ASN A 74 -18.93 -1.50 -6.81
CA ASN A 74 -18.62 -0.06 -6.91
C ASN A 74 -18.40 0.55 -5.52
N ARG A 75 -17.17 0.84 -5.18
CA ARG A 75 -16.77 1.38 -3.88
C ARG A 75 -17.36 2.76 -3.62
N PHE A 76 -17.54 3.58 -4.63
CA PHE A 76 -18.11 4.93 -4.45
C PHE A 76 -19.54 4.88 -3.92
N LYS A 77 -20.31 3.88 -4.36
CA LYS A 77 -21.67 3.66 -3.87
C LYS A 77 -21.71 3.04 -2.48
N VAL A 78 -20.83 2.09 -2.21
CA VAL A 78 -20.87 1.28 -0.99
C VAL A 78 -20.27 2.04 0.19
N ASN A 79 -19.16 2.75 -0.04
CA ASN A 79 -18.37 3.35 1.05
C ASN A 79 -18.63 4.84 1.26
N GLY A 80 -19.48 5.48 0.44
CA GLY A 80 -19.79 6.90 0.58
C GLY A 80 -18.56 7.81 0.52
N TRP A 81 -17.63 7.50 -0.36
CA TRP A 81 -16.40 8.28 -0.48
C TRP A 81 -16.66 9.73 -0.82
N ASP A 82 -15.91 10.64 -0.21
CA ASP A 82 -15.93 12.05 -0.54
C ASP A 82 -15.21 12.35 -1.86
N SER A 83 -15.25 13.63 -2.28
CA SER A 83 -14.64 14.05 -3.55
C SER A 83 -13.13 13.83 -3.60
N ASN A 84 -12.43 14.02 -2.47
CA ASN A 84 -10.97 13.84 -2.40
C ASN A 84 -10.58 12.37 -2.59
N GLN A 85 -11.31 11.47 -1.95
CA GLN A 85 -11.09 10.03 -2.09
C GLN A 85 -11.35 9.56 -3.53
N LYS A 86 -12.41 10.06 -4.17
CA LYS A 86 -12.71 9.77 -5.58
C LYS A 86 -11.63 10.31 -6.51
N ASN A 87 -11.12 11.51 -6.25
CA ASN A 87 -10.04 12.10 -7.04
C ASN A 87 -8.76 11.29 -6.92
N ASP A 88 -8.39 10.87 -5.73
CA ASP A 88 -7.22 10.03 -5.49
C ASP A 88 -7.33 8.69 -6.22
N TYR A 89 -8.49 8.07 -6.14
CA TYR A 89 -8.78 6.82 -6.84
C TYR A 89 -8.64 6.99 -8.36
N ASN A 90 -9.23 8.06 -8.91
CA ASN A 90 -9.15 8.36 -10.33
C ASN A 90 -7.72 8.68 -10.78
N GLU A 91 -6.94 9.41 -9.97
CA GLU A 91 -5.52 9.66 -10.24
C GLU A 91 -4.76 8.35 -10.39
N ILE A 92 -4.96 7.42 -9.44
CA ILE A 92 -4.29 6.12 -9.46
C ILE A 92 -4.67 5.35 -10.73
N LEU A 93 -5.94 5.26 -11.06
CA LEU A 93 -6.42 4.47 -12.21
C LEU A 93 -6.17 5.15 -13.56
N SER A 94 -5.74 6.41 -13.59
CA SER A 94 -5.45 7.13 -14.84
C SER A 94 -4.19 6.62 -15.54
N ASP A 95 -3.25 6.05 -14.81
CA ASP A 95 -2.01 5.48 -15.37
C ASP A 95 -2.23 4.03 -15.82
N LYS A 96 -2.86 3.88 -16.97
CA LYS A 96 -3.24 2.56 -17.50
C LYS A 96 -2.07 1.66 -17.84
N GLU A 97 -0.91 2.23 -18.15
CA GLU A 97 0.29 1.45 -18.46
C GLU A 97 0.98 0.94 -17.20
N GLY A 98 0.87 1.69 -16.11
CA GLY A 98 1.54 1.40 -14.84
C GLY A 98 0.70 0.66 -13.82
N VAL A 99 -0.61 0.55 -14.03
CA VAL A 99 -1.53 -0.09 -13.10
C VAL A 99 -2.11 -1.37 -13.69
N GLU A 100 -1.92 -2.47 -12.99
CA GLU A 100 -2.54 -3.75 -13.30
C GLU A 100 -3.61 -4.06 -12.24
N ILE A 101 -4.84 -4.28 -12.67
CA ILE A 101 -5.97 -4.54 -11.78
C ILE A 101 -6.33 -6.03 -11.85
N GLN A 102 -6.39 -6.66 -10.68
CA GLN A 102 -6.99 -7.98 -10.50
C GLN A 102 -8.17 -7.84 -9.55
N TYR A 103 -9.33 -8.34 -9.96
CA TYR A 103 -10.49 -8.35 -9.08
C TYR A 103 -10.41 -9.51 -8.10
N TRP A 104 -10.69 -9.21 -6.84
CA TRP A 104 -10.59 -10.15 -5.74
C TRP A 104 -11.97 -10.42 -5.13
N SER A 105 -12.34 -11.69 -5.04
CA SER A 105 -13.62 -12.12 -4.46
C SER A 105 -13.48 -12.88 -3.13
N GLY A 106 -12.25 -13.13 -2.70
CA GLY A 106 -11.99 -13.82 -1.43
C GLY A 106 -12.00 -12.90 -0.21
N SER A 107 -11.69 -13.46 0.95
CA SER A 107 -11.57 -12.68 2.19
C SER A 107 -10.33 -11.77 2.16
N THR A 108 -10.35 -10.73 3.00
CA THR A 108 -9.20 -9.84 3.19
C THR A 108 -7.99 -10.60 3.74
N THR A 109 -8.21 -11.55 4.63
CA THR A 109 -7.13 -12.38 5.18
C THR A 109 -6.41 -13.17 4.10
N LYS A 110 -7.16 -13.79 3.18
CA LYS A 110 -6.58 -14.52 2.05
C LYS A 110 -5.84 -13.59 1.09
N LEU A 111 -6.38 -12.39 0.86
CA LEU A 111 -5.72 -11.37 0.05
C LEU A 111 -4.38 -10.96 0.68
N ASN A 112 -4.38 -10.63 1.96
CA ASN A 112 -3.16 -10.22 2.67
C ASN A 112 -2.10 -11.33 2.64
N LYS A 113 -2.51 -12.58 2.81
CA LYS A 113 -1.62 -13.73 2.66
C LYS A 113 -0.98 -13.77 1.27
N LYS A 114 -1.79 -13.58 0.22
CA LYS A 114 -1.30 -13.54 -1.16
C LYS A 114 -0.30 -12.41 -1.38
N LEU A 115 -0.60 -11.21 -0.88
CA LEU A 115 0.32 -10.06 -1.01
C LEU A 115 1.66 -10.34 -0.32
N VAL A 116 1.64 -10.95 0.85
CA VAL A 116 2.85 -11.36 1.56
C VAL A 116 3.64 -12.39 0.76
N GLU A 117 2.96 -13.40 0.21
CA GLU A 117 3.60 -14.45 -0.58
C GLU A 117 4.30 -13.92 -1.84
N LEU A 118 3.77 -12.84 -2.43
CA LEU A 118 4.33 -12.21 -3.63
C LEU A 118 5.50 -11.27 -3.35
N SER A 119 5.76 -10.93 -2.08
CA SER A 119 6.61 -9.79 -1.75
C SER A 119 7.90 -10.18 -1.03
N ASP A 120 8.91 -9.31 -1.15
CA ASP A 120 10.19 -9.37 -0.45
C ASP A 120 10.28 -8.28 0.62
N TYR A 121 9.56 -7.18 0.40
CA TYR A 121 9.51 -6.00 1.26
C TYR A 121 8.06 -5.66 1.63
N CYS A 122 7.91 -5.03 2.78
CA CYS A 122 6.62 -4.48 3.22
C CYS A 122 6.84 -3.08 3.78
N ILE A 123 6.18 -2.08 3.20
CA ILE A 123 6.09 -0.75 3.81
C ILE A 123 4.77 -0.67 4.54
N CYS A 124 4.81 -0.43 5.84
CA CYS A 124 3.60 -0.42 6.66
C CYS A 124 3.49 0.81 7.54
N TYR A 125 2.26 1.05 7.99
CA TYR A 125 1.92 2.07 8.97
C TYR A 125 1.13 1.39 10.08
N TYR A 126 1.86 0.84 11.05
CA TYR A 126 1.34 -0.09 12.03
C TYR A 126 1.74 0.29 13.45
N ASP A 127 0.74 0.61 14.26
CA ASP A 127 0.91 0.75 15.71
C ASP A 127 0.75 -0.63 16.37
N LYS A 128 1.84 -1.15 16.91
CA LYS A 128 1.87 -2.46 17.55
C LYS A 128 1.00 -2.55 18.81
N ASN A 129 0.56 -1.41 19.35
CA ASN A 129 -0.39 -1.39 20.47
C ASN A 129 -1.83 -1.67 20.03
N ILE A 130 -2.12 -1.55 18.73
CA ILE A 130 -3.40 -1.94 18.15
C ILE A 130 -3.33 -3.42 17.77
N THR A 131 -3.80 -4.28 18.66
CA THR A 131 -3.79 -5.73 18.48
C THR A 131 -5.10 -6.22 17.85
N ALA A 132 -5.11 -7.48 17.40
CA ALA A 132 -6.28 -8.16 16.83
C ALA A 132 -6.90 -7.43 15.63
N SER A 133 -6.10 -6.68 14.85
CA SER A 133 -6.52 -6.03 13.61
C SER A 133 -6.10 -6.85 12.38
N ARG A 134 -6.71 -6.54 11.22
CA ARG A 134 -6.28 -7.14 9.94
C ARG A 134 -4.84 -6.76 9.62
N THR A 135 -4.44 -5.54 9.96
CA THR A 135 -3.07 -5.07 9.77
C THR A 135 -2.09 -5.87 10.63
N SER A 136 -2.41 -6.08 11.91
CA SER A 136 -1.54 -6.88 12.79
C SER A 136 -1.38 -8.32 12.30
N GLN A 137 -2.44 -8.93 11.79
CA GLN A 137 -2.38 -10.26 11.19
C GLN A 137 -1.50 -10.28 9.94
N ALA A 138 -1.62 -9.28 9.07
CA ALA A 138 -0.81 -9.16 7.86
C ALA A 138 0.68 -8.99 8.20
N ILE A 139 1.00 -8.16 9.18
CA ILE A 139 2.38 -7.95 9.65
C ILE A 139 2.94 -9.23 10.25
N PHE A 140 2.16 -9.96 11.02
CA PHE A 140 2.58 -11.26 11.55
C PHE A 140 2.94 -12.23 10.41
N MET A 141 2.10 -12.34 9.39
CA MET A 141 2.38 -13.19 8.22
C MET A 141 3.65 -12.74 7.48
N ALA A 142 3.86 -11.43 7.35
CA ALA A 142 5.05 -10.86 6.73
C ALA A 142 6.32 -11.21 7.53
N GLN A 143 6.27 -11.12 8.85
CA GLN A 143 7.36 -11.52 9.73
C GLN A 143 7.68 -13.00 9.62
N GLU A 144 6.66 -13.86 9.63
CA GLU A 144 6.81 -15.32 9.49
C GLU A 144 7.48 -15.70 8.16
N LYS A 145 7.15 -15.01 7.09
CA LYS A 145 7.78 -15.24 5.78
C LYS A 145 9.19 -14.64 5.68
N GLY A 146 9.55 -13.72 6.57
CA GLY A 146 10.84 -13.07 6.56
C GLY A 146 10.96 -11.88 5.63
N LEU A 147 9.84 -11.18 5.35
CA LEU A 147 9.89 -9.92 4.60
C LEU A 147 10.70 -8.87 5.36
N LYS A 148 11.37 -8.01 4.61
CA LYS A 148 11.98 -6.79 5.19
C LYS A 148 10.87 -5.77 5.41
N ILE A 149 10.58 -5.48 6.68
CA ILE A 149 9.47 -4.61 7.09
C ILE A 149 9.99 -3.22 7.43
N ILE A 150 9.41 -2.22 6.78
CA ILE A 150 9.68 -0.79 7.00
C ILE A 150 8.41 -0.20 7.60
N ASN A 151 8.41 0.02 8.92
CA ASN A 151 7.25 0.55 9.63
C ASN A 151 7.41 2.06 9.86
N LEU A 152 6.69 2.86 9.09
CA LEU A 152 6.77 4.32 9.17
C LEU A 152 6.14 4.87 10.46
N TRP A 153 5.19 4.16 11.06
CA TRP A 153 4.63 4.55 12.36
C TRP A 153 5.71 4.63 13.45
N VAL A 154 6.57 3.61 13.53
CA VAL A 154 7.67 3.58 14.50
C VAL A 154 8.71 4.67 14.21
N MET A 155 9.03 4.88 12.93
CA MET A 155 10.07 5.82 12.50
C MET A 155 9.64 7.27 12.60
N TYR A 156 8.36 7.57 12.34
CA TYR A 156 7.88 8.94 12.15
C TYR A 156 6.67 9.31 13.01
N ARG A 157 6.36 8.55 14.03
CA ARG A 157 5.18 8.80 14.91
C ARG A 157 5.18 10.20 15.53
N ASN A 158 6.35 10.79 15.75
CA ASN A 158 6.46 12.13 16.33
C ASN A 158 6.03 13.24 15.34
N TYR A 159 5.89 12.93 14.06
CA TYR A 159 5.42 13.84 13.03
C TYR A 159 3.92 13.71 12.75
N SER A 160 3.25 12.82 13.46
CA SER A 160 1.82 12.53 13.27
C SER A 160 0.91 13.38 14.19
N VAL A 161 1.45 14.41 14.78
CA VAL A 161 0.71 15.27 15.71
C VAL A 161 0.01 16.40 14.95
#